data_9a2d4d4173d28c52a9cf23aaf3f3d4e1
#
_entry.id   9a2d4d4173d28c52a9cf23aaf3f3d4e1
#
_cell.length_a   1.000
_cell.length_b   1.000
_cell.length_c   1.000
_cell.angle_alpha   90.00
_cell.angle_beta   90.00
_cell.angle_gamma   90.00
#
_symmetry.space_group_name_H-M   'P 1'
#
loop_
_entity.id
_entity.type
_entity.pdbx_description
1 polymer ?
#
loop_
_entity_poly.entity_id
_entity_poly.type
_entity_poly.pdbx_seq_one_letter_code
_entity_poly.pdbx_strand_id
1 'polypeptide(L)'
;VSWSARLAELGLVLPPLPAPAGVYVPAVRTGSLVFTAGQLPLAGGVLAATGKLGAEIDTALGQQLARTCALNALAAVDNLVGL
;
A
#
# COMPACT_ATOMS: atom_id res chain seq x y z
N VAL A 1 -10.71 14.51 14.05
CA VAL A 1 -9.55 13.62 13.98
C VAL A 1 -9.34 13.22 12.53
N SER A 2 -8.16 13.43 11.99
CA SER A 2 -7.82 13.00 10.64
C SER A 2 -7.05 11.68 10.67
N TRP A 3 -7.16 10.93 9.59
CA TRP A 3 -6.42 9.68 9.45
C TRP A 3 -4.91 9.95 9.28
N SER A 4 -4.56 11.07 8.65
CA SER A 4 -3.15 11.48 8.54
C SER A 4 -2.53 11.78 9.91
N ALA A 5 -3.28 12.38 10.83
CA ALA A 5 -2.81 12.60 12.21
C ALA A 5 -2.59 11.25 12.92
N ARG A 6 -3.49 10.29 12.71
CA ARG A 6 -3.35 8.96 13.29
C ARG A 6 -2.12 8.21 12.75
N LEU A 7 -1.85 8.32 11.46
CA LEU A 7 -0.64 7.75 10.88
C LEU A 7 0.62 8.34 11.52
N ALA A 8 0.64 9.65 11.71
CA ALA A 8 1.76 10.33 12.37
C ALA A 8 1.96 9.85 13.81
N GLU A 9 0.87 9.68 14.58
CA GLU A 9 0.93 9.14 15.93
C GLU A 9 1.54 7.74 15.99
N LEU A 10 1.25 6.91 14.97
CA LEU A 10 1.77 5.55 14.86
C LEU A 10 3.20 5.50 14.31
N GLY A 11 3.77 6.64 13.95
CA GLY A 11 5.10 6.70 13.34
C GLY A 11 5.12 6.17 11.92
N LEU A 12 3.98 6.15 11.23
CA LEU A 12 3.87 5.64 9.87
C LEU A 12 3.95 6.79 8.87
N VAL A 13 4.80 6.61 7.86
CA VAL A 13 4.94 7.54 6.74
C VAL A 13 4.46 6.83 5.49
N LEU A 14 3.49 7.42 4.79
CA LEU A 14 3.02 6.85 3.54
C LEU A 14 4.11 6.97 2.48
N PRO A 15 4.37 5.90 1.71
CA PRO A 15 5.32 5.95 0.61
C PRO A 15 4.79 6.82 -0.52
N PRO A 16 5.67 7.28 -1.43
CA PRO A 16 5.21 7.84 -2.70
C PRO A 16 4.35 6.82 -3.44
N LEU A 17 3.30 7.28 -4.13
CA LEU A 17 2.41 6.41 -4.86
C LEU A 17 3.20 5.68 -5.96
N PRO A 18 3.26 4.33 -5.96
CA PRO A 18 3.96 3.59 -7.01
C PRO A 18 3.26 3.77 -8.37
N ALA A 19 4.04 3.74 -9.44
CA ALA A 19 3.47 3.68 -10.78
C ALA A 19 2.70 2.36 -10.95
N PRO A 20 1.51 2.37 -11.60
CA PRO A 20 0.78 1.14 -11.85
C PRO A 20 1.61 0.14 -12.67
N ALA A 21 1.57 -1.14 -12.27
CA ALA A 21 2.25 -2.23 -12.98
C ALA A 21 1.51 -2.67 -14.25
N GLY A 22 0.42 -2.01 -14.62
CA GLY A 22 -0.41 -2.30 -15.78
C GLY A 22 -1.26 -1.12 -16.17
N VAL A 23 -2.21 -1.34 -17.07
CA VAL A 23 -3.10 -0.29 -17.59
C VAL A 23 -4.32 -0.19 -16.65
N TYR A 24 -4.16 0.49 -15.52
CA TYR A 24 -5.23 0.72 -14.54
C TYR A 24 -4.89 1.95 -13.69
N VAL A 25 -5.90 2.43 -12.95
CA VAL A 25 -5.71 3.53 -12.00
C VAL A 25 -5.56 2.97 -10.57
N PRO A 26 -4.81 3.66 -9.68
CA PRO A 26 -4.55 3.15 -8.33
C PRO A 26 -5.79 3.04 -7.46
N ALA A 27 -6.75 3.96 -7.61
CA ALA A 27 -7.98 3.97 -6.82
C ALA A 27 -9.07 4.73 -7.55
N VAL A 28 -10.34 4.39 -7.23
CA VAL A 28 -11.51 5.10 -7.74
C VAL A 28 -12.50 5.33 -6.60
N ARG A 29 -13.29 6.38 -6.71
CA ARG A 29 -14.34 6.70 -5.75
C ARG A 29 -15.71 6.51 -6.38
N THR A 30 -16.63 5.90 -5.62
CA THR A 30 -18.05 5.76 -5.99
C THR A 30 -18.88 6.11 -4.77
N GLY A 31 -19.57 7.27 -4.80
CA GLY A 31 -20.32 7.76 -3.65
C GLY A 31 -19.43 7.95 -2.43
N SER A 32 -19.68 7.21 -1.36
CA SER A 32 -18.92 7.23 -0.12
C SER A 32 -17.91 6.08 -0.03
N LEU A 33 -17.70 5.33 -1.11
CA LEU A 33 -16.78 4.20 -1.16
C LEU A 33 -15.56 4.53 -2.03
N VAL A 34 -14.41 4.00 -1.61
CA VAL A 34 -13.16 4.05 -2.38
C VAL A 34 -12.68 2.63 -2.60
N PHE A 35 -12.36 2.30 -3.83
CA PHE A 35 -11.82 1.00 -4.22
C PHE A 35 -10.38 1.20 -4.71
N THR A 36 -9.44 0.44 -4.15
CA THR A 36 -8.05 0.45 -4.61
C THR A 36 -7.79 -0.72 -5.54
N ALA A 37 -6.85 -0.55 -6.45
CA ALA A 37 -6.26 -1.67 -7.18
C ALA A 37 -5.49 -2.56 -6.21
N GLY A 38 -5.23 -3.81 -6.60
CA GLY A 38 -4.35 -4.69 -5.84
C GLY A 38 -2.95 -4.08 -5.72
N GLN A 39 -2.29 -4.32 -4.60
CA GLN A 39 -0.99 -3.74 -4.32
C GLN A 39 0.09 -4.81 -4.29
N LEU A 40 1.27 -4.43 -4.77
CA LEU A 40 2.48 -5.22 -4.68
C LEU A 40 3.36 -4.65 -3.56
N PRO A 41 4.26 -5.46 -2.97
CA PRO A 41 5.19 -4.97 -1.95
C PRO A 41 6.35 -4.20 -2.57
N LEU A 42 6.01 -3.08 -3.24
CA LEU A 42 6.98 -2.19 -3.87
C LEU A 42 7.51 -1.19 -2.85
N ALA A 43 8.83 -1.07 -2.79
CA ALA A 43 9.52 -0.06 -2.01
C ALA A 43 10.54 0.62 -2.93
N GLY A 44 10.40 1.94 -3.10
CA GLY A 44 11.26 2.68 -4.02
C GLY A 44 11.13 2.22 -5.47
N GLY A 45 9.96 1.72 -5.88
CA GLY A 45 9.69 1.25 -7.23
C GLY A 45 10.19 -0.17 -7.52
N VAL A 46 10.71 -0.88 -6.51
CA VAL A 46 11.27 -2.22 -6.66
C VAL A 46 10.52 -3.19 -5.74
N LEU A 47 10.24 -4.41 -6.23
CA LEU A 47 9.68 -5.47 -5.38
C LEU A 47 10.67 -5.80 -4.26
N ALA A 48 10.18 -5.76 -3.01
CA ALA A 48 11.02 -6.03 -1.84
C ALA A 48 11.44 -7.50 -1.77
N ALA A 49 10.56 -8.41 -2.19
CA ALA A 49 10.86 -9.84 -2.28
C ALA A 49 9.80 -10.54 -3.11
N THR A 50 10.13 -11.75 -3.59
CA THR A 50 9.22 -12.63 -4.31
C THR A 50 9.39 -14.05 -3.77
N GLY A 51 8.32 -14.85 -3.86
CA GLY A 51 8.35 -16.23 -3.41
C GLY A 51 7.04 -16.64 -2.76
N LYS A 52 7.01 -17.85 -2.24
CA LYS A 52 5.83 -18.42 -1.58
C LYS A 52 6.04 -18.45 -0.06
N LEU A 53 4.98 -18.17 0.68
CA LEU A 53 4.99 -18.35 2.13
C LEU A 53 5.24 -19.81 2.47
N GLY A 54 6.14 -20.04 3.42
CA GLY A 54 6.56 -21.38 3.81
C GLY A 54 7.67 -21.96 2.95
N ALA A 55 8.06 -21.29 1.87
CA ALA A 55 9.20 -21.65 1.03
C ALA A 55 10.25 -20.53 1.10
N GLU A 56 10.33 -19.64 0.09
CA GLU A 56 11.31 -18.55 0.07
C GLU A 56 10.96 -17.45 1.09
N ILE A 57 9.68 -17.33 1.47
CA ILE A 57 9.18 -16.27 2.36
C ILE A 57 8.68 -16.90 3.66
N ASP A 58 9.30 -16.58 4.78
CA ASP A 58 8.78 -16.97 6.09
C ASP A 58 7.63 -16.04 6.54
N THR A 59 6.97 -16.41 7.64
CA THR A 59 5.82 -15.64 8.15
C THR A 59 6.22 -14.22 8.52
N ALA A 60 7.37 -14.02 9.14
CA ALA A 60 7.82 -12.70 9.56
C ALA A 60 8.05 -11.77 8.35
N LEU A 61 8.72 -12.27 7.32
CA LEU A 61 8.91 -11.50 6.09
C LEU A 61 7.58 -11.28 5.38
N GLY A 62 6.69 -12.29 5.35
CA GLY A 62 5.35 -12.16 4.77
C GLY A 62 4.55 -11.03 5.42
N GLN A 63 4.63 -10.88 6.74
CA GLN A 63 3.99 -9.77 7.46
C GLN A 63 4.56 -8.42 7.03
N GLN A 64 5.87 -8.30 6.86
CA GLN A 64 6.50 -7.06 6.40
C GLN A 64 6.08 -6.71 4.96
N LEU A 65 6.01 -7.70 4.10
CA LEU A 65 5.55 -7.50 2.71
C LEU A 65 4.09 -7.06 2.67
N ALA A 66 3.23 -7.68 3.48
CA ALA A 66 1.82 -7.30 3.59
C ALA A 66 1.67 -5.86 4.13
N ARG A 67 2.49 -5.47 5.10
CA ARG A 67 2.52 -4.10 5.62
C ARG A 67 2.87 -3.11 4.51
N THR A 68 3.87 -3.40 3.69
CA THR A 68 4.25 -2.57 2.56
C THR A 68 3.08 -2.43 1.57
N CYS A 69 2.39 -3.53 1.25
CA CYS A 69 1.20 -3.49 0.40
C CYS A 69 0.11 -2.60 0.99
N ALA A 70 -0.16 -2.71 2.29
CA ALA A 70 -1.17 -1.91 2.97
C ALA A 70 -0.83 -0.41 2.94
N LEU A 71 0.43 -0.05 3.17
CA LEU A 71 0.86 1.34 3.10
C LEU A 71 0.76 1.90 1.67
N ASN A 72 1.06 1.09 0.66
CA ASN A 72 0.87 1.48 -0.73
C ASN A 72 -0.62 1.69 -1.06
N ALA A 73 -1.50 0.85 -0.52
CA ALA A 73 -2.95 1.04 -0.68
C ALA A 73 -3.43 2.33 -0.02
N LEU A 74 -2.96 2.64 1.19
CA LEU A 74 -3.27 3.90 1.87
C LEU A 74 -2.74 5.10 1.09
N ALA A 75 -1.56 5.00 0.47
CA ALA A 75 -1.02 6.06 -0.38
C ALA A 75 -1.93 6.30 -1.59
N ALA A 76 -2.50 5.25 -2.19
CA ALA A 76 -3.45 5.38 -3.29
C ALA A 76 -4.72 6.11 -2.85
N VAL A 77 -5.26 5.78 -1.67
CA VAL A 77 -6.43 6.46 -1.10
C VAL A 77 -6.12 7.92 -0.80
N ASP A 78 -4.98 8.19 -0.16
CA ASP A 78 -4.54 9.54 0.18
C ASP A 78 -4.40 10.41 -1.07
N ASN A 79 -3.84 9.87 -2.13
CA ASN A 79 -3.69 10.58 -3.40
C ASN A 79 -5.04 10.94 -4.04
N LEU A 80 -6.05 10.08 -3.86
CA LEU A 80 -7.37 10.27 -4.47
C LEU A 80 -8.25 11.24 -3.67
N VAL A 81 -8.34 11.07 -2.35
CA VAL A 81 -9.30 11.79 -1.51
C VAL A 81 -8.67 12.57 -0.36
N GLY A 82 -7.42 12.33 -0.03
CA GLY A 82 -6.76 12.89 1.15
C GLY A 82 -7.14 12.16 2.44
N LEU A 83 -6.19 11.98 3.30
CA LEU A 83 -6.41 11.39 4.64
C LEU A 83 -6.18 12.46 5.76
#